data_52d2cd3e8b015ae77bf2a1609cfa1888
#
_entry.id   52d2cd3e8b015ae77bf2a1609cfa1888
#
_cell.length_a   1.000
_cell.length_b   1.000
_cell.length_c   1.000
_cell.angle_alpha   90.00
_cell.angle_beta   90.00
_cell.angle_gamma   90.00
#
_symmetry.space_group_name_H-M   'P 1'
#
loop_
_entity.id
_entity.type
_entity.pdbx_description
1 polymer ?
#
loop_
_entity_poly.entity_id
_entity_poly.type
_entity_poly.pdbx_seq_one_letter_code
_entity_poly.pdbx_strand_id
1 'polypeptide(L)'
;MKKFHLFFLLFAQFFFSQVNIGVKNDVFIYTNALVSNPSAFLQNSNPWEVNLVSADAYLHNNYGFISKQSLLGLSGADNLTINNTANQSDLPKNTIGFGDYRRFDGHFQGDILGPAVALKFKIKDHEFAAGFYTRLRTFGNSFGLDNQYKHDNFVNQISYNRFFQPFSASVATLQENNFFVSKSFCQTKSSEFNFGITLKQSKVWDAAFVREKDVFTIDYDKTTNSLRFSNYNAEALFATSYNFDNNKYEPKNNGSSIGGDVGFTYIDYGNYDKENGEYFQKIAFSVTDIGFIKVKGEKHLFQGSSFLVN
;
A
#
# COMPACT_ATOMS: atom_id res chain seq x y z
N MET A 1 31.34 -18.97 -8.43
CA MET A 1 30.57 -18.83 -7.19
C MET A 1 30.43 -17.37 -6.71
N LYS A 2 31.45 -16.51 -6.70
CA LYS A 2 31.36 -15.11 -6.19
C LYS A 2 30.33 -14.21 -6.93
N LYS A 3 30.03 -14.43 -8.21
CA LYS A 3 29.06 -13.64 -8.98
C LYS A 3 27.59 -13.97 -8.63
N PHE A 4 27.33 -15.18 -8.14
CA PHE A 4 25.99 -15.62 -7.75
C PHE A 4 25.54 -14.97 -6.42
N HIS A 5 26.46 -14.75 -5.50
CA HIS A 5 26.20 -14.10 -4.22
C HIS A 5 25.90 -12.59 -4.39
N LEU A 6 26.52 -11.93 -5.36
CA LEU A 6 26.26 -10.52 -5.66
C LEU A 6 24.85 -10.33 -6.25
N PHE A 7 24.39 -11.26 -7.09
CA PHE A 7 23.03 -11.26 -7.64
C PHE A 7 21.99 -11.48 -6.55
N PHE A 8 22.23 -12.36 -5.59
CA PHE A 8 21.35 -12.61 -4.46
C PHE A 8 21.29 -11.42 -3.50
N LEU A 9 22.41 -10.71 -3.27
CA LEU A 9 22.46 -9.49 -2.45
C LEU A 9 21.74 -8.31 -3.10
N LEU A 10 21.78 -8.18 -4.42
CA LEU A 10 20.99 -7.18 -5.15
C LEU A 10 19.49 -7.48 -5.11
N PHE A 11 19.12 -8.75 -5.16
CA PHE A 11 17.71 -9.16 -5.02
C PHE A 11 17.16 -8.93 -3.59
N ALA A 12 17.98 -9.09 -2.56
CA ALA A 12 17.57 -8.88 -1.15
C ALA A 12 17.16 -7.41 -0.88
N GLN A 13 17.63 -6.45 -1.65
CA GLN A 13 17.22 -5.04 -1.52
C GLN A 13 15.78 -4.76 -1.98
N PHE A 14 15.15 -5.67 -2.74
CA PHE A 14 13.77 -5.50 -3.22
C PHE A 14 12.72 -6.09 -2.29
N PHE A 15 13.08 -6.75 -1.18
CA PHE A 15 12.16 -7.47 -0.29
C PHE A 15 11.61 -6.66 0.88
N PHE A 16 11.85 -5.36 0.96
CA PHE A 16 11.41 -4.54 2.10
C PHE A 16 9.97 -4.00 2.02
N SER A 17 9.16 -4.47 1.08
CA SER A 17 7.75 -4.10 0.99
C SER A 17 6.83 -5.28 1.28
N GLN A 18 6.86 -5.80 2.49
CA GLN A 18 5.89 -6.81 2.90
C GLN A 18 4.76 -6.17 3.70
N VAL A 19 3.70 -5.83 3.00
CA VAL A 19 2.41 -5.44 3.57
C VAL A 19 1.65 -6.72 3.94
N ASN A 20 1.18 -6.82 5.19
CA ASN A 20 0.26 -7.88 5.66
C ASN A 20 0.75 -9.35 5.57
N ILE A 21 1.91 -9.64 6.14
CA ILE A 21 2.50 -11.00 6.12
C ILE A 21 1.62 -12.02 6.86
N GLY A 22 0.91 -11.65 7.93
CA GLY A 22 0.16 -12.58 8.77
C GLY A 22 -1.07 -13.16 8.07
N VAL A 23 -2.03 -12.32 7.68
CA VAL A 23 -3.33 -12.78 7.16
C VAL A 23 -3.26 -13.27 5.71
N LYS A 24 -2.40 -12.69 4.88
CA LYS A 24 -2.26 -13.08 3.45
C LYS A 24 -1.47 -14.37 3.25
N ASN A 25 -0.70 -14.79 4.24
CA ASN A 25 0.05 -16.06 4.20
C ASN A 25 -0.51 -17.10 5.16
N ASP A 26 -1.74 -16.89 5.66
CA ASP A 26 -2.43 -17.87 6.51
C ASP A 26 -2.72 -19.12 5.69
N VAL A 27 -2.41 -20.27 6.29
CA VAL A 27 -2.67 -21.59 5.72
C VAL A 27 -4.14 -22.01 5.79
N PHE A 28 -4.98 -21.25 6.47
CA PHE A 28 -6.41 -21.54 6.65
C PHE A 28 -7.33 -20.84 5.66
N ILE A 29 -6.90 -19.70 5.06
CA ILE A 29 -7.72 -18.93 4.12
C ILE A 29 -6.90 -18.61 2.86
N TYR A 30 -6.89 -19.54 1.94
CA TYR A 30 -6.09 -19.41 0.72
C TYR A 30 -6.62 -18.39 -0.28
N THR A 31 -7.91 -18.04 -0.24
CA THR A 31 -8.46 -16.95 -1.06
C THR A 31 -7.83 -15.60 -0.72
N ASN A 32 -7.43 -15.38 0.54
CA ASN A 32 -6.69 -14.17 0.93
C ASN A 32 -5.26 -14.16 0.35
N ALA A 33 -4.65 -15.34 0.25
CA ALA A 33 -3.30 -15.46 -0.29
C ALA A 33 -3.23 -15.19 -1.80
N LEU A 34 -4.33 -15.35 -2.54
CA LEU A 34 -4.42 -15.06 -3.98
C LEU A 34 -4.06 -13.62 -4.32
N VAL A 35 -4.32 -12.68 -3.42
CA VAL A 35 -3.97 -11.26 -3.60
C VAL A 35 -2.47 -11.05 -3.71
N SER A 36 -1.68 -11.90 -3.06
CA SER A 36 -0.22 -11.83 -3.04
C SER A 36 0.46 -12.86 -3.94
N ASN A 37 -0.16 -14.03 -4.16
CA ASN A 37 0.40 -15.08 -5.01
C ASN A 37 -0.69 -15.93 -5.65
N PRO A 38 -0.93 -15.83 -6.95
CA PRO A 38 -1.97 -16.59 -7.63
C PRO A 38 -1.76 -18.12 -7.61
N SER A 39 -0.54 -18.63 -7.34
CA SER A 39 -0.30 -20.07 -7.21
C SER A 39 -0.69 -20.65 -5.84
N ALA A 40 -1.05 -19.80 -4.87
CA ALA A 40 -1.24 -20.21 -3.48
C ALA A 40 -2.40 -21.19 -3.29
N PHE A 41 -3.49 -21.04 -4.05
CA PHE A 41 -4.70 -21.86 -3.85
C PHE A 41 -4.50 -23.37 -4.13
N LEU A 42 -3.52 -23.74 -4.95
CA LEU A 42 -3.20 -25.16 -5.19
C LEU A 42 -2.78 -25.89 -3.91
N GLN A 43 -2.32 -25.16 -2.90
CA GLN A 43 -1.89 -25.72 -1.62
C GLN A 43 -3.06 -25.94 -0.63
N ASN A 44 -4.25 -25.43 -0.93
CA ASN A 44 -5.41 -25.65 -0.10
C ASN A 44 -5.75 -27.16 -0.06
N SER A 45 -5.96 -27.72 1.12
CA SER A 45 -6.44 -29.10 1.25
C SER A 45 -7.87 -29.28 0.73
N ASN A 46 -8.69 -28.22 0.81
CA ASN A 46 -10.05 -28.23 0.34
C ASN A 46 -10.13 -28.06 -1.19
N PRO A 47 -11.06 -28.74 -1.87
CA PRO A 47 -11.25 -28.60 -3.31
C PRO A 47 -11.90 -27.28 -3.71
N TRP A 48 -12.53 -26.56 -2.80
CA TRP A 48 -13.13 -25.25 -3.03
C TRP A 48 -13.12 -24.40 -1.77
N GLU A 49 -13.17 -23.09 -1.95
CA GLU A 49 -13.25 -22.11 -0.87
C GLU A 49 -14.07 -20.90 -1.32
N VAL A 50 -14.89 -20.40 -0.42
CA VAL A 50 -15.65 -19.16 -0.59
C VAL A 50 -15.32 -18.24 0.57
N ASN A 51 -14.91 -17.01 0.24
CA ASN A 51 -14.72 -15.95 1.20
C ASN A 51 -15.75 -14.85 0.91
N LEU A 52 -16.61 -14.57 1.87
CA LEU A 52 -17.63 -13.54 1.72
C LEU A 52 -17.03 -12.15 1.83
N VAL A 53 -16.21 -11.91 2.84
CA VAL A 53 -15.51 -10.66 3.06
C VAL A 53 -14.32 -10.84 3.98
N SER A 54 -13.21 -10.21 3.63
CA SER A 54 -12.05 -9.99 4.50
C SER A 54 -11.63 -8.55 4.38
N ALA A 55 -11.11 -7.97 5.45
CA ALA A 55 -10.60 -6.62 5.45
C ALA A 55 -9.24 -6.56 6.12
N ASP A 56 -8.34 -5.78 5.56
CA ASP A 56 -7.06 -5.46 6.18
C ASP A 56 -6.70 -3.99 6.00
N ALA A 57 -5.85 -3.49 6.89
CA ALA A 57 -5.30 -2.16 6.80
C ALA A 57 -3.84 -2.14 7.25
N TYR A 58 -3.04 -1.42 6.50
CA TYR A 58 -1.63 -1.22 6.78
C TYR A 58 -1.29 0.26 6.77
N LEU A 59 -0.55 0.69 7.77
CA LEU A 59 -0.02 2.05 7.86
C LEU A 59 1.45 1.98 8.27
N HIS A 60 2.29 2.59 7.49
CA HIS A 60 3.68 2.82 7.80
C HIS A 60 4.03 4.29 7.61
N ASN A 61 4.72 4.88 8.55
CA ASN A 61 5.27 6.21 8.41
C ASN A 61 6.48 6.38 9.35
N ASN A 62 7.35 7.31 8.99
CA ASN A 62 8.43 7.76 9.86
C ASN A 62 8.23 9.20 10.35
N TYR A 63 7.06 9.80 10.07
CA TYR A 63 6.73 11.18 10.42
C TYR A 63 6.30 11.32 11.86
N GLY A 64 5.30 10.54 12.28
CA GLY A 64 4.71 10.65 13.59
C GLY A 64 4.47 9.30 14.25
N PHE A 65 4.41 9.31 15.55
CA PHE A 65 4.08 8.14 16.37
C PHE A 65 3.18 8.54 17.54
N ILE A 66 2.54 7.54 18.13
CA ILE A 66 1.71 7.72 19.30
C ILE A 66 2.39 7.02 20.46
N SER A 67 2.64 7.78 21.52
CA SER A 67 3.35 7.26 22.69
C SER A 67 2.47 6.33 23.51
N LYS A 68 2.97 5.10 23.77
CA LYS A 68 2.41 4.13 24.71
C LYS A 68 0.93 3.76 24.46
N GLN A 69 0.47 3.88 23.18
CA GLN A 69 -0.89 3.58 22.79
C GLN A 69 -0.94 2.99 21.37
N SER A 70 -1.95 2.15 21.11
CA SER A 70 -2.28 1.68 19.76
C SER A 70 -3.26 2.63 19.07
N LEU A 71 -3.33 2.56 17.72
CA LEU A 71 -4.32 3.33 16.95
C LEU A 71 -5.75 3.02 17.37
N LEU A 72 -6.08 1.77 17.69
CA LEU A 72 -7.40 1.37 18.14
C LEU A 72 -7.71 1.90 19.53
N GLY A 73 -6.70 2.04 20.38
CA GLY A 73 -6.87 2.61 21.74
C GLY A 73 -7.10 4.12 21.75
N LEU A 74 -6.91 4.81 20.62
CA LEU A 74 -7.19 6.24 20.51
C LEU A 74 -8.68 6.56 20.48
N SER A 75 -9.53 5.64 20.06
CA SER A 75 -10.98 5.86 20.01
C SER A 75 -11.61 6.08 21.39
N GLY A 76 -10.90 5.72 22.47
CA GLY A 76 -11.31 5.95 23.86
C GLY A 76 -10.39 6.89 24.63
N ALA A 77 -9.55 7.67 23.97
CA ALA A 77 -8.62 8.56 24.63
C ALA A 77 -9.28 9.93 24.89
N ASP A 78 -9.46 10.28 26.15
CA ASP A 78 -10.10 11.54 26.57
C ASP A 78 -9.27 12.79 26.22
N ASN A 79 -7.95 12.65 26.11
CA ASN A 79 -7.05 13.76 25.79
C ASN A 79 -5.89 13.29 24.91
N LEU A 80 -5.74 13.90 23.74
CA LEU A 80 -4.57 13.79 22.89
C LEU A 80 -3.71 15.05 23.07
N THR A 81 -2.44 14.84 23.39
CA THR A 81 -1.45 15.93 23.45
C THR A 81 -0.50 15.81 22.27
N ILE A 82 0.02 16.94 21.80
CA ILE A 82 1.03 16.99 20.73
C ILE A 82 2.34 17.45 21.35
N ASN A 83 3.41 16.72 21.10
CA ASN A 83 4.74 17.08 21.58
C ASN A 83 5.78 16.76 20.48
N ASN A 84 6.66 17.70 20.20
CA ASN A 84 7.67 17.57 19.16
C ASN A 84 8.97 16.88 19.59
N THR A 85 9.02 16.38 20.78
CA THR A 85 10.20 15.67 21.29
C THR A 85 10.37 14.34 20.56
N ALA A 86 11.54 14.07 20.00
CA ALA A 86 11.84 12.82 19.30
C ALA A 86 11.98 11.61 20.27
N ASN A 87 12.10 11.86 21.56
CA ASN A 87 12.34 10.80 22.54
C ASN A 87 11.04 10.14 22.98
N GLN A 88 10.69 9.03 22.31
CA GLN A 88 9.45 8.28 22.52
C GLN A 88 9.30 7.73 23.94
N SER A 89 10.42 7.42 24.64
CA SER A 89 10.40 6.81 25.97
C SER A 89 9.87 7.75 27.06
N ASP A 90 10.05 9.05 26.89
CA ASP A 90 9.80 10.05 27.92
C ASP A 90 8.43 10.75 27.77
N LEU A 91 7.73 10.43 26.66
CA LEU A 91 6.42 11.03 26.40
C LEU A 91 5.32 10.38 27.23
N PRO A 92 4.35 11.17 27.74
CA PRO A 92 3.14 10.64 28.35
C PRO A 92 2.33 9.75 27.40
N LYS A 93 1.46 8.91 27.97
CA LYS A 93 0.50 8.13 27.18
C LYS A 93 -0.40 9.06 26.35
N ASN A 94 -0.85 8.62 25.17
CA ASN A 94 -1.72 9.37 24.25
C ASN A 94 -1.08 10.68 23.74
N THR A 95 0.25 10.72 23.65
CA THR A 95 0.94 11.85 23.05
C THR A 95 1.34 11.55 21.63
N ILE A 96 1.00 12.45 20.70
CA ILE A 96 1.49 12.42 19.32
C ILE A 96 2.87 13.06 19.32
N GLY A 97 3.88 12.28 18.99
CA GLY A 97 5.25 12.73 18.79
C GLY A 97 5.64 12.70 17.32
N PHE A 98 6.70 13.42 16.98
CA PHE A 98 7.23 13.46 15.61
C PHE A 98 8.64 12.88 15.56
N GLY A 99 8.93 12.11 14.51
CA GLY A 99 10.25 11.57 14.26
C GLY A 99 11.29 12.68 14.05
N ASP A 100 12.54 12.36 14.30
CA ASP A 100 13.66 13.29 14.09
C ASP A 100 14.40 13.02 12.78
N TYR A 101 13.66 12.76 11.72
CA TYR A 101 14.20 12.56 10.38
C TYR A 101 14.19 13.88 9.62
N ARG A 102 15.17 14.06 8.74
CA ARG A 102 15.23 15.23 7.85
C ARG A 102 14.10 15.24 6.84
N ARG A 103 13.68 14.05 6.38
CA ARG A 103 12.60 13.84 5.42
C ARG A 103 11.69 12.72 5.89
N PHE A 104 10.44 12.83 5.61
CA PHE A 104 9.40 11.90 6.01
C PHE A 104 8.77 11.20 4.83
N ASP A 105 8.53 9.92 5.03
CA ASP A 105 7.83 9.07 4.09
C ASP A 105 6.66 8.40 4.82
N GLY A 106 5.59 8.17 4.08
CA GLY A 106 4.40 7.49 4.57
C GLY A 106 3.82 6.57 3.52
N HIS A 107 3.28 5.47 3.96
CA HIS A 107 2.55 4.53 3.14
C HIS A 107 1.33 4.02 3.91
N PHE A 108 0.17 4.02 3.27
CA PHE A 108 -1.00 3.35 3.80
C PHE A 108 -1.66 2.49 2.72
N GLN A 109 -2.28 1.42 3.15
CA GLN A 109 -3.10 0.56 2.31
C GLN A 109 -4.27 0.04 3.13
N GLY A 110 -5.46 0.07 2.54
CA GLY A 110 -6.66 -0.58 3.05
C GLY A 110 -7.24 -1.46 1.97
N ASP A 111 -7.58 -2.69 2.32
CA ASP A 111 -8.17 -3.67 1.40
C ASP A 111 -9.45 -4.24 2.00
N ILE A 112 -10.47 -4.36 1.16
CA ILE A 112 -11.65 -5.17 1.42
C ILE A 112 -11.72 -6.18 0.28
N LEU A 113 -11.53 -7.45 0.60
CA LEU A 113 -11.59 -8.57 -0.33
C LEU A 113 -12.94 -9.27 -0.19
N GLY A 114 -13.59 -9.53 -1.30
CA GLY A 114 -14.78 -10.36 -1.35
C GLY A 114 -15.96 -9.70 -2.07
N PRO A 115 -16.87 -10.53 -2.60
CA PRO A 115 -16.83 -11.99 -2.54
C PRO A 115 -15.69 -12.60 -3.37
N ALA A 116 -15.20 -13.77 -2.90
CA ALA A 116 -14.19 -14.53 -3.59
C ALA A 116 -14.61 -16.02 -3.63
N VAL A 117 -14.37 -16.67 -4.75
CA VAL A 117 -14.63 -18.10 -4.96
C VAL A 117 -13.44 -18.70 -5.69
N ALA A 118 -12.95 -19.80 -5.15
CA ALA A 118 -11.86 -20.55 -5.74
C ALA A 118 -12.16 -22.05 -5.71
N LEU A 119 -11.73 -22.76 -6.72
CA LEU A 119 -11.91 -24.22 -6.83
C LEU A 119 -10.69 -24.89 -7.46
N LYS A 120 -10.43 -26.12 -7.03
CA LYS A 120 -9.44 -27.02 -7.62
C LYS A 120 -10.13 -28.10 -8.44
N PHE A 121 -9.50 -28.50 -9.51
CA PHE A 121 -9.97 -29.57 -10.38
C PHE A 121 -8.79 -30.24 -11.08
N LYS A 122 -9.01 -31.46 -11.52
CA LYS A 122 -8.02 -32.22 -12.29
C LYS A 122 -8.45 -32.36 -13.74
N ILE A 123 -7.50 -32.12 -14.64
CA ILE A 123 -7.64 -32.43 -16.06
C ILE A 123 -6.55 -33.43 -16.39
N LYS A 124 -6.95 -34.69 -16.67
CA LYS A 124 -6.04 -35.83 -16.74
C LYS A 124 -5.23 -35.94 -15.43
N ASP A 125 -3.90 -35.96 -15.53
CA ASP A 125 -2.99 -36.09 -14.39
C ASP A 125 -2.50 -34.73 -13.82
N HIS A 126 -3.05 -33.62 -14.32
CA HIS A 126 -2.64 -32.28 -13.89
C HIS A 126 -3.68 -31.66 -12.97
N GLU A 127 -3.21 -31.09 -11.89
CA GLU A 127 -4.03 -30.32 -10.95
C GLU A 127 -4.03 -28.82 -11.34
N PHE A 128 -5.23 -28.24 -11.35
CA PHE A 128 -5.49 -26.85 -11.64
C PHE A 128 -6.28 -26.22 -10.50
N ALA A 129 -6.13 -24.92 -10.37
CA ALA A 129 -7.07 -24.10 -9.60
C ALA A 129 -7.49 -22.89 -10.43
N ALA A 130 -8.72 -22.48 -10.26
CA ALA A 130 -9.27 -21.27 -10.88
C ALA A 130 -10.30 -20.63 -9.99
N GLY A 131 -10.52 -19.34 -10.19
CA GLY A 131 -11.51 -18.62 -9.43
C GLY A 131 -11.58 -17.15 -9.76
N PHE A 132 -12.40 -16.49 -8.98
CA PHE A 132 -12.71 -15.08 -9.11
C PHE A 132 -12.73 -14.43 -7.73
N TYR A 133 -12.24 -13.20 -7.63
CA TYR A 133 -12.41 -12.39 -6.43
C TYR A 133 -12.56 -10.92 -6.77
N THR A 134 -13.34 -10.21 -5.96
CA THR A 134 -13.43 -8.76 -6.00
C THR A 134 -12.61 -8.15 -4.88
N ARG A 135 -12.14 -6.93 -5.09
CA ARG A 135 -11.36 -6.19 -4.11
C ARG A 135 -11.66 -4.72 -4.21
N LEU A 136 -11.89 -4.08 -3.08
CA LEU A 136 -11.83 -2.64 -2.93
C LEU A 136 -10.52 -2.30 -2.26
N ARG A 137 -9.67 -1.54 -2.93
CA ARG A 137 -8.33 -1.19 -2.45
C ARG A 137 -8.17 0.31 -2.42
N THR A 138 -7.74 0.83 -1.28
CA THR A 138 -7.27 2.21 -1.15
C THR A 138 -5.81 2.20 -0.73
N PHE A 139 -4.98 2.93 -1.43
CA PHE A 139 -3.57 3.03 -1.08
C PHE A 139 -3.08 4.46 -1.32
N GLY A 140 -2.07 4.84 -0.53
CA GLY A 140 -1.44 6.14 -0.65
C GLY A 140 0.00 6.11 -0.21
N ASN A 141 0.77 6.99 -0.80
CA ASN A 141 2.19 7.16 -0.53
C ASN A 141 2.51 8.63 -0.40
N SER A 142 3.40 8.96 0.51
CA SER A 142 4.06 10.26 0.56
C SER A 142 5.56 10.05 0.64
N PHE A 143 6.32 10.80 -0.14
CA PHE A 143 7.77 10.69 -0.20
C PHE A 143 8.41 12.04 -0.06
N GLY A 144 9.39 12.11 0.81
CA GLY A 144 10.27 13.24 0.92
C GLY A 144 9.64 14.49 1.53
N LEU A 145 8.58 14.37 2.33
CA LEU A 145 8.06 15.50 3.10
C LEU A 145 9.16 16.05 4.01
N ASP A 146 9.41 17.34 3.92
CA ASP A 146 10.43 18.01 4.73
C ASP A 146 10.02 18.06 6.21
N ASN A 147 10.99 17.95 7.11
CA ASN A 147 10.73 18.07 8.53
C ASN A 147 10.25 19.48 8.94
N GLN A 148 10.41 20.48 8.07
CA GLN A 148 9.82 21.81 8.24
C GLN A 148 8.28 21.79 8.33
N TYR A 149 7.62 20.72 7.83
CA TYR A 149 6.17 20.52 7.98
C TYR A 149 5.73 20.05 9.37
N LYS A 150 6.65 19.89 10.35
CA LYS A 150 6.28 19.58 11.72
C LYS A 150 5.36 20.67 12.29
N HIS A 151 4.40 20.24 13.10
CA HIS A 151 3.38 21.08 13.72
C HIS A 151 3.92 22.34 14.41
N ASP A 152 4.98 22.24 15.22
CA ASP A 152 5.58 23.38 15.94
C ASP A 152 6.09 24.47 15.03
N ASN A 153 6.44 24.12 13.82
CA ASN A 153 6.95 25.07 12.87
C ASN A 153 5.86 26.07 12.44
N PHE A 154 4.58 25.73 12.60
CA PHE A 154 3.44 26.53 12.19
C PHE A 154 2.66 27.12 13.39
N VAL A 155 2.77 26.55 14.58
CA VAL A 155 1.95 26.93 15.75
C VAL A 155 2.51 28.14 16.48
N ASN A 156 3.83 28.32 16.49
CA ASN A 156 4.47 29.37 17.29
C ASN A 156 4.25 30.81 16.80
N GLN A 157 3.52 31.01 15.73
CA GLN A 157 3.13 32.32 15.20
C GLN A 157 4.27 33.38 15.18
N ILE A 158 5.47 32.94 14.87
CA ILE A 158 6.64 33.80 14.71
C ILE A 158 6.86 33.98 13.21
N SER A 159 7.24 35.17 12.76
CA SER A 159 7.67 35.38 11.36
C SER A 159 8.80 34.45 11.01
N TYR A 160 8.73 33.78 9.86
CA TYR A 160 9.76 32.84 9.42
C TYR A 160 9.96 32.88 7.89
N ASN A 161 11.16 32.52 7.49
CA ASN A 161 11.52 32.19 6.11
C ASN A 161 12.09 30.79 6.08
N ARG A 162 11.48 29.88 5.34
CA ARG A 162 11.86 28.45 5.32
C ARG A 162 11.90 27.90 3.92
N PHE A 163 12.91 27.08 3.68
CA PHE A 163 13.13 26.35 2.44
C PHE A 163 12.56 24.94 2.58
N PHE A 164 11.68 24.56 1.67
CA PHE A 164 11.07 23.26 1.61
C PHE A 164 11.63 22.46 0.44
N GLN A 165 11.94 21.20 0.68
CA GLN A 165 12.47 20.30 -0.32
C GLN A 165 11.36 19.72 -1.22
N PRO A 166 11.70 19.30 -2.45
CA PRO A 166 10.77 18.58 -3.32
C PRO A 166 10.14 17.38 -2.63
N PHE A 167 8.85 17.18 -2.85
CA PHE A 167 8.10 16.06 -2.30
C PHE A 167 7.06 15.53 -3.29
N SER A 168 6.53 14.35 -3.02
CA SER A 168 5.37 13.84 -3.74
C SER A 168 4.43 13.10 -2.80
N ALA A 169 3.14 13.19 -3.08
CA ALA A 169 2.13 12.39 -2.41
C ALA A 169 1.09 11.90 -3.41
N SER A 170 0.59 10.70 -3.20
CA SER A 170 -0.45 10.11 -4.04
C SER A 170 -1.41 9.27 -3.23
N VAL A 171 -2.65 9.22 -3.66
CA VAL A 171 -3.68 8.33 -3.15
C VAL A 171 -4.55 7.84 -4.29
N ALA A 172 -4.98 6.58 -4.23
CA ALA A 172 -5.96 6.06 -5.17
C ALA A 172 -6.87 5.03 -4.48
N THR A 173 -8.14 5.00 -4.92
CA THR A 173 -9.12 3.99 -4.54
C THR A 173 -9.60 3.26 -5.79
N LEU A 174 -9.41 1.95 -5.78
CA LEU A 174 -9.70 1.05 -6.89
C LEU A 174 -10.72 -0.01 -6.49
N GLN A 175 -11.69 -0.25 -7.35
CA GLN A 175 -12.49 -1.46 -7.32
C GLN A 175 -11.94 -2.43 -8.37
N GLU A 176 -11.55 -3.63 -7.94
CA GLU A 176 -10.92 -4.63 -8.79
C GLU A 176 -11.82 -5.86 -8.94
N ASN A 177 -11.85 -6.40 -10.15
CA ASN A 177 -12.39 -7.72 -10.48
C ASN A 177 -11.23 -8.56 -10.99
N ASN A 178 -10.99 -9.69 -10.35
CA ASN A 178 -9.79 -10.48 -10.55
C ASN A 178 -10.17 -11.91 -10.89
N PHE A 179 -9.57 -12.47 -11.95
CA PHE A 179 -9.70 -13.85 -12.36
C PHE A 179 -8.34 -14.51 -12.30
N PHE A 180 -8.24 -15.61 -11.63
CA PHE A 180 -6.98 -16.35 -11.55
C PHE A 180 -7.10 -17.77 -12.09
N VAL A 181 -5.96 -18.27 -12.58
CA VAL A 181 -5.75 -19.67 -12.95
C VAL A 181 -4.38 -20.08 -12.49
N SER A 182 -4.29 -21.28 -11.92
CA SER A 182 -3.04 -21.87 -11.47
C SER A 182 -2.94 -23.33 -11.90
N LYS A 183 -1.72 -23.81 -12.07
CA LYS A 183 -1.42 -25.18 -12.47
C LYS A 183 -0.25 -25.73 -11.68
N SER A 184 -0.36 -27.00 -11.24
CA SER A 184 0.79 -27.75 -10.76
C SER A 184 1.53 -28.38 -11.94
N PHE A 185 2.82 -28.08 -12.10
CA PHE A 185 3.65 -28.55 -13.21
C PHE A 185 4.40 -29.84 -12.87
N CYS A 186 4.92 -29.94 -11.67
CA CYS A 186 5.63 -31.12 -11.19
C CYS A 186 5.07 -31.48 -9.83
N GLN A 187 4.46 -32.65 -9.74
CA GLN A 187 3.94 -33.18 -8.51
C GLN A 187 4.54 -34.58 -8.30
N THR A 188 5.49 -34.66 -7.39
CA THR A 188 6.11 -35.90 -6.96
C THR A 188 5.67 -36.23 -5.53
N LYS A 189 6.07 -37.36 -5.00
CA LYS A 189 5.82 -37.69 -3.58
C LYS A 189 6.54 -36.72 -2.64
N SER A 190 7.69 -36.19 -3.06
CA SER A 190 8.56 -35.34 -2.24
C SER A 190 8.52 -33.88 -2.59
N SER A 191 8.00 -33.48 -3.76
CA SER A 191 8.05 -32.07 -4.16
C SER A 191 6.90 -31.67 -5.09
N GLU A 192 6.59 -30.37 -5.09
CA GLU A 192 5.55 -29.77 -5.91
C GLU A 192 6.00 -28.41 -6.42
N PHE A 193 5.74 -28.13 -7.71
CA PHE A 193 5.98 -26.82 -8.30
C PHE A 193 4.70 -26.28 -8.94
N ASN A 194 4.26 -25.14 -8.44
CA ASN A 194 3.01 -24.49 -8.81
C ASN A 194 3.27 -23.15 -9.48
N PHE A 195 2.50 -22.86 -10.51
CA PHE A 195 2.49 -21.58 -11.22
C PHE A 195 1.06 -21.05 -11.30
N GLY A 196 0.91 -19.74 -11.15
CA GLY A 196 -0.39 -19.08 -11.27
C GLY A 196 -0.29 -17.71 -11.93
N ILE A 197 -1.37 -17.32 -12.55
CA ILE A 197 -1.57 -15.98 -13.13
C ILE A 197 -2.91 -15.42 -12.68
N THR A 198 -2.98 -14.10 -12.51
CA THR A 198 -4.23 -13.35 -12.28
C THR A 198 -4.38 -12.30 -13.37
N LEU A 199 -5.55 -12.20 -13.95
CA LEU A 199 -5.98 -11.06 -14.77
C LEU A 199 -6.79 -10.11 -13.91
N LYS A 200 -6.42 -8.84 -13.90
CA LYS A 200 -7.05 -7.77 -13.12
C LYS A 200 -7.73 -6.76 -14.02
N GLN A 201 -8.98 -6.46 -13.72
CA GLN A 201 -9.71 -5.34 -14.30
C GLN A 201 -10.18 -4.42 -13.18
N SER A 202 -9.78 -3.16 -13.21
CA SER A 202 -10.12 -2.22 -12.14
C SER A 202 -10.83 -0.97 -12.65
N LYS A 203 -11.66 -0.40 -11.79
CA LYS A 203 -12.24 0.93 -11.93
C LYS A 203 -11.59 1.83 -10.89
N VAL A 204 -11.21 3.04 -11.28
CA VAL A 204 -10.71 4.07 -10.38
C VAL A 204 -11.91 4.88 -9.88
N TRP A 205 -12.12 4.92 -8.57
CA TRP A 205 -13.14 5.77 -7.96
C TRP A 205 -12.54 7.14 -7.61
N ASP A 206 -11.43 7.14 -6.91
CA ASP A 206 -10.75 8.36 -6.52
C ASP A 206 -9.25 8.24 -6.80
N ALA A 207 -8.63 9.34 -7.18
CA ALA A 207 -7.20 9.46 -7.26
C ALA A 207 -6.80 10.91 -7.04
N ALA A 208 -5.74 11.11 -6.28
CA ALA A 208 -5.08 12.40 -6.17
C ALA A 208 -3.56 12.19 -6.21
N PHE A 209 -2.89 13.13 -6.82
CA PHE A 209 -1.44 13.17 -6.88
C PHE A 209 -0.99 14.62 -6.76
N VAL A 210 0.01 14.86 -5.95
CA VAL A 210 0.69 16.14 -5.85
C VAL A 210 2.19 15.92 -5.86
N ARG A 211 2.90 16.76 -6.56
CA ARG A 211 4.36 16.74 -6.62
C ARG A 211 4.90 18.16 -6.72
N GLU A 212 5.73 18.52 -5.77
CA GLU A 212 6.61 19.67 -5.88
C GLU A 212 7.96 19.21 -6.45
N LYS A 213 8.43 19.86 -7.50
CA LYS A 213 9.64 19.44 -8.25
C LYS A 213 10.89 20.16 -7.80
N ASP A 214 10.75 21.38 -7.29
CA ASP A 214 11.84 22.26 -6.97
C ASP A 214 11.86 22.61 -5.48
N VAL A 215 12.95 23.18 -5.01
CA VAL A 215 13.02 23.76 -3.67
C VAL A 215 12.24 25.07 -3.69
N PHE A 216 11.25 25.19 -2.83
CA PHE A 216 10.46 26.41 -2.70
C PHE A 216 10.60 27.01 -1.31
N THR A 217 10.21 28.29 -1.20
CA THR A 217 10.31 29.04 0.05
C THR A 217 8.93 29.47 0.52
N ILE A 218 8.69 29.37 1.82
CA ILE A 218 7.55 29.99 2.49
C ILE A 218 8.06 31.05 3.44
N ASP A 219 7.65 32.30 3.18
CA ASP A 219 7.84 33.43 4.08
C ASP A 219 6.53 33.71 4.78
N TYR A 220 6.52 33.66 6.08
CA TYR A 220 5.39 34.07 6.90
C TYR A 220 5.76 35.38 7.64
N ASP A 221 4.94 36.39 7.47
CA ASP A 221 5.04 37.64 8.23
C ASP A 221 3.87 37.73 9.23
N LYS A 222 4.20 37.61 10.51
CA LYS A 222 3.22 37.71 11.59
C LYS A 222 2.58 39.10 11.67
N THR A 223 3.30 40.15 11.31
CA THR A 223 2.81 41.54 11.43
C THR A 223 1.66 41.80 10.47
N THR A 224 1.77 41.28 9.26
CA THR A 224 0.76 41.41 8.21
C THR A 224 -0.15 40.21 8.11
N ASN A 225 0.14 39.14 8.86
CA ASN A 225 -0.50 37.81 8.77
C ASN A 225 -0.53 37.25 7.36
N SER A 226 0.52 37.47 6.61
CA SER A 226 0.62 37.08 5.21
C SER A 226 1.60 35.93 4.99
N LEU A 227 1.29 35.10 4.01
CA LEU A 227 2.15 33.99 3.54
C LEU A 227 2.59 34.29 2.10
N ARG A 228 3.90 34.28 1.87
CA ARG A 228 4.46 34.36 0.53
C ARG A 228 5.11 33.05 0.15
N PHE A 229 4.68 32.50 -0.98
CA PHE A 229 5.30 31.33 -1.59
C PHE A 229 6.20 31.79 -2.72
N SER A 230 7.42 31.27 -2.78
CA SER A 230 8.40 31.65 -3.81
C SER A 230 9.08 30.43 -4.40
N ASN A 231 9.39 30.47 -5.71
CA ASN A 231 10.10 29.42 -6.46
C ASN A 231 9.36 28.07 -6.48
N TYR A 232 8.05 28.08 -6.59
CA TYR A 232 7.26 26.85 -6.61
C TYR A 232 7.08 26.30 -8.03
N ASN A 233 7.11 24.96 -8.15
CA ASN A 233 6.92 24.23 -9.39
C ASN A 233 6.16 22.93 -9.10
N ALA A 234 4.90 23.08 -8.77
CA ALA A 234 4.06 21.98 -8.36
C ALA A 234 3.13 21.51 -9.48
N GLU A 235 2.88 20.22 -9.53
CA GLU A 235 1.80 19.63 -10.31
C GLU A 235 0.84 18.86 -9.39
N ALA A 236 -0.43 19.01 -9.65
CA ALA A 236 -1.47 18.23 -8.98
C ALA A 236 -2.41 17.59 -10.01
N LEU A 237 -2.82 16.37 -9.74
CA LEU A 237 -3.88 15.68 -10.47
C LEU A 237 -4.95 15.31 -9.45
N PHE A 238 -6.20 15.51 -9.83
CA PHE A 238 -7.31 15.26 -8.95
C PHE A 238 -8.47 14.63 -9.73
N ALA A 239 -8.98 13.52 -9.22
CA ALA A 239 -10.15 12.83 -9.70
C ALA A 239 -10.93 12.29 -8.50
N THR A 240 -12.16 12.74 -8.29
CA THR A 240 -12.95 12.33 -7.13
C THR A 240 -14.35 11.92 -7.49
N SER A 241 -14.86 10.99 -6.70
CA SER A 241 -16.27 10.60 -6.65
C SER A 241 -17.10 11.42 -5.65
N TYR A 242 -16.46 12.31 -4.90
CA TYR A 242 -17.19 13.21 -4.01
C TYR A 242 -17.75 14.38 -4.78
N ASN A 243 -19.06 14.59 -4.65
CA ASN A 243 -19.78 15.70 -5.23
C ASN A 243 -19.86 16.82 -4.20
N PHE A 244 -19.11 17.91 -4.42
CA PHE A 244 -19.03 19.05 -3.51
C PHE A 244 -20.30 19.90 -3.49
N ASP A 245 -21.13 19.85 -4.55
CA ASP A 245 -22.35 20.67 -4.61
C ASP A 245 -23.46 20.16 -3.69
N ASN A 246 -23.57 18.84 -3.56
CA ASN A 246 -24.58 18.21 -2.70
C ASN A 246 -23.99 17.53 -1.45
N ASN A 247 -22.69 17.62 -1.24
CA ASN A 247 -21.93 17.00 -0.13
C ASN A 247 -22.14 15.48 -0.04
N LYS A 248 -22.20 14.78 -1.18
CA LYS A 248 -22.40 13.34 -1.25
C LYS A 248 -21.26 12.63 -1.97
N TYR A 249 -20.98 11.42 -1.49
CA TYR A 249 -20.10 10.52 -2.20
C TYR A 249 -20.90 9.70 -3.22
N GLU A 250 -20.62 9.89 -4.49
CA GLU A 250 -21.27 9.25 -5.62
C GLU A 250 -20.22 8.51 -6.45
N PRO A 251 -20.03 7.19 -6.24
CA PRO A 251 -18.98 6.46 -6.93
C PRO A 251 -19.05 6.64 -8.44
N LYS A 252 -18.06 7.26 -9.02
CA LYS A 252 -17.91 7.50 -10.46
C LYS A 252 -16.78 6.65 -11.00
N ASN A 253 -16.84 6.35 -12.29
CA ASN A 253 -15.72 5.73 -12.99
C ASN A 253 -14.75 6.83 -13.46
N ASN A 254 -13.83 7.23 -12.59
CA ASN A 254 -12.80 8.22 -12.86
C ASN A 254 -11.56 7.62 -13.54
N GLY A 255 -11.65 6.37 -13.99
CA GLY A 255 -10.57 5.74 -14.71
C GLY A 255 -10.65 4.23 -14.72
N SER A 256 -9.73 3.61 -15.40
CA SER A 256 -9.66 2.15 -15.49
C SER A 256 -8.23 1.65 -15.46
N SER A 257 -8.08 0.41 -15.04
CA SER A 257 -6.81 -0.32 -15.05
C SER A 257 -7.02 -1.70 -15.66
N ILE A 258 -6.02 -2.16 -16.37
CA ILE A 258 -5.86 -3.56 -16.74
C ILE A 258 -4.47 -3.96 -16.28
N GLY A 259 -4.40 -5.07 -15.58
CA GLY A 259 -3.15 -5.60 -15.04
C GLY A 259 -3.23 -7.09 -14.80
N GLY A 260 -2.20 -7.62 -14.17
CA GLY A 260 -2.15 -9.02 -13.79
C GLY A 260 -1.06 -9.28 -12.77
N ASP A 261 -1.12 -10.49 -12.23
CA ASP A 261 -0.10 -11.02 -11.32
C ASP A 261 0.43 -12.34 -11.87
N VAL A 262 1.67 -12.64 -11.51
CA VAL A 262 2.32 -13.91 -11.77
C VAL A 262 2.90 -14.43 -10.47
N GLY A 263 2.72 -15.71 -10.19
CA GLY A 263 3.21 -16.31 -8.97
C GLY A 263 3.71 -17.75 -9.16
N PHE A 264 4.69 -18.09 -8.34
CA PHE A 264 5.31 -19.42 -8.29
C PHE A 264 5.37 -19.87 -6.84
N THR A 265 5.20 -21.18 -6.63
CA THR A 265 5.46 -21.82 -5.34
C THR A 265 6.15 -23.14 -5.58
N TYR A 266 7.25 -23.35 -4.90
CA TYR A 266 7.94 -24.63 -4.79
C TYR A 266 7.82 -25.13 -3.36
N ILE A 267 7.43 -26.38 -3.21
CA ILE A 267 7.29 -27.06 -1.91
C ILE A 267 8.11 -28.34 -1.96
N ASP A 268 8.98 -28.51 -0.98
CA ASP A 268 9.69 -29.74 -0.70
C ASP A 268 9.11 -30.35 0.57
N TYR A 269 8.52 -31.52 0.45
CA TYR A 269 7.93 -32.24 1.56
C TYR A 269 8.98 -33.03 2.34
N GLY A 270 10.12 -33.40 1.70
CA GLY A 270 11.11 -34.24 2.33
C GLY A 270 10.50 -35.59 2.76
N ASN A 271 10.54 -35.83 4.07
CA ASN A 271 9.91 -37.01 4.70
C ASN A 271 8.57 -36.69 5.39
N TYR A 272 8.05 -35.48 5.25
CA TYR A 272 6.79 -35.07 5.85
C TYR A 272 5.59 -35.53 5.03
N ASP A 273 4.45 -35.62 5.68
CA ASP A 273 3.21 -36.06 5.04
C ASP A 273 2.51 -34.86 4.36
N LYS A 274 2.43 -34.94 3.04
CA LYS A 274 1.76 -33.94 2.21
C LYS A 274 0.27 -33.79 2.56
N GLU A 275 -0.40 -34.88 2.96
CA GLU A 275 -1.85 -34.89 3.26
C GLU A 275 -2.16 -34.07 4.52
N ASN A 276 -1.22 -33.98 5.45
CA ASN A 276 -1.32 -33.18 6.66
C ASN A 276 -0.92 -31.71 6.46
N GLY A 277 -0.51 -31.33 5.25
CA GLY A 277 -0.05 -29.97 4.95
C GLY A 277 1.35 -29.64 5.50
N GLU A 278 2.07 -30.65 5.97
CA GLU A 278 3.44 -30.50 6.48
C GLU A 278 4.44 -30.46 5.34
N TYR A 279 5.50 -29.68 5.47
CA TYR A 279 6.58 -29.59 4.49
C TYR A 279 7.92 -29.27 5.16
N PHE A 280 8.99 -29.72 4.52
CA PHE A 280 10.36 -29.39 4.93
C PHE A 280 10.71 -27.94 4.56
N GLN A 281 10.40 -27.56 3.32
CA GLN A 281 10.69 -26.23 2.81
C GLN A 281 9.63 -25.75 1.82
N LYS A 282 9.28 -24.46 1.91
CA LYS A 282 8.41 -23.77 0.96
C LYS A 282 9.05 -22.47 0.49
N ILE A 283 9.16 -22.31 -0.82
CA ILE A 283 9.65 -21.09 -1.45
C ILE A 283 8.55 -20.56 -2.36
N ALA A 284 8.14 -19.31 -2.14
CA ALA A 284 7.15 -18.64 -2.98
C ALA A 284 7.71 -17.33 -3.53
N PHE A 285 7.39 -17.04 -4.77
CA PHE A 285 7.73 -15.81 -5.45
C PHE A 285 6.56 -15.32 -6.27
N SER A 286 6.30 -14.02 -6.22
CA SER A 286 5.26 -13.39 -7.04
C SER A 286 5.66 -11.99 -7.49
N VAL A 287 5.13 -11.59 -8.64
CA VAL A 287 5.15 -10.21 -9.12
C VAL A 287 3.70 -9.79 -9.30
N THR A 288 3.27 -8.81 -8.55
CA THR A 288 1.89 -8.34 -8.52
C THR A 288 1.76 -6.95 -9.15
N ASP A 289 0.54 -6.59 -9.54
CA ASP A 289 0.19 -5.28 -10.09
C ASP A 289 0.97 -4.91 -11.37
N ILE A 290 1.25 -5.90 -12.22
CA ILE A 290 1.85 -5.68 -13.54
C ILE A 290 0.79 -5.05 -14.44
N GLY A 291 0.93 -3.77 -14.79
CA GLY A 291 -0.06 -3.10 -15.62
C GLY A 291 0.02 -1.57 -15.55
N PHE A 292 -1.06 -0.92 -15.92
CA PHE A 292 -1.15 0.53 -15.89
C PHE A 292 -2.54 0.98 -15.42
N ILE A 293 -2.59 2.16 -14.81
CA ILE A 293 -3.82 2.83 -14.38
C ILE A 293 -4.00 4.09 -15.20
N LYS A 294 -5.14 4.22 -15.88
CA LYS A 294 -5.57 5.46 -16.54
C LYS A 294 -6.54 6.19 -15.64
N VAL A 295 -6.20 7.41 -15.27
CA VAL A 295 -7.05 8.29 -14.45
C VAL A 295 -7.59 9.40 -15.34
N LYS A 296 -8.88 9.67 -15.23
CA LYS A 296 -9.58 10.81 -15.84
C LYS A 296 -9.79 11.84 -14.73
N GLY A 297 -9.01 12.89 -14.74
CA GLY A 297 -9.06 13.90 -13.70
C GLY A 297 -8.56 15.24 -14.21
N GLU A 298 -8.67 16.24 -13.38
CA GLU A 298 -8.14 17.58 -13.63
C GLU A 298 -6.65 17.61 -13.27
N LYS A 299 -5.87 18.20 -14.17
CA LYS A 299 -4.45 18.42 -13.93
C LYS A 299 -4.20 19.90 -13.79
N HIS A 300 -3.59 20.28 -12.68
CA HIS A 300 -3.20 21.66 -12.38
C HIS A 300 -1.68 21.74 -12.33
N LEU A 301 -1.15 22.78 -12.96
CA LEU A 301 0.27 23.13 -12.92
C LEU A 301 0.40 24.47 -12.23
N PHE A 302 1.17 24.50 -11.18
CA PHE A 302 1.45 25.68 -10.38
C PHE A 302 2.93 26.01 -10.54
N GLN A 303 3.24 27.08 -11.26
CA GLN A 303 4.61 27.51 -11.46
C GLN A 303 4.67 29.04 -11.35
N GLY A 304 5.62 29.53 -10.57
CA GLY A 304 5.78 30.95 -10.42
C GLY A 304 6.97 31.36 -9.56
N SER A 305 7.33 32.63 -9.70
CA SER A 305 8.38 33.22 -8.87
C SER A 305 7.88 33.52 -7.46
N SER A 306 6.66 34.03 -7.31
CA SER A 306 6.04 34.24 -6.00
C SER A 306 4.54 34.52 -6.11
N PHE A 307 3.77 34.15 -5.06
CA PHE A 307 2.41 34.63 -4.81
C PHE A 307 2.21 34.90 -3.31
N LEU A 308 1.30 35.79 -2.99
CA LEU A 308 0.98 36.22 -1.64
C LEU A 308 -0.44 35.76 -1.27
N VAL A 309 -0.59 35.24 -0.07
CA VAL A 309 -1.88 34.92 0.55
C VAL A 309 -2.01 35.79 1.79
N ASN A 310 -3.09 36.54 1.86
CA ASN A 310 -3.42 37.47 2.97
C ASN A 310 -4.57 36.86 3.81
#